data_4c04427d55e16f98719df1d413be7d71
#
_entry.id   4c04427d55e16f98719df1d413be7d71
#
_cell.length_a   1.000
_cell.length_b   1.000
_cell.length_c   1.000
_cell.angle_alpha   90.00
_cell.angle_beta   90.00
_cell.angle_gamma   90.00
#
_symmetry.space_group_name_H-M   'P 1'
#
loop_
_entity.id
_entity.type
_entity.pdbx_description
1 polymer ?
#
loop_
_entity_poly.entity_id
_entity_poly.type
_entity_poly.pdbx_seq_one_letter_code
_entity_poly.pdbx_strand_id
1 'polypeptide(L)'
;MKRIYSIIVIALLLASLGIYNYIDGRQSEAMISNGGVSLQEFKPKAGQLSPSQQLPDLNDQVINFGSAQPKLQLINFWASWCGPCELEAPDLQKIHEKYSDSLVLYGVNATHNDRERQARQFVEDYKFTFDILFDREGDITNLYKVGTFPTSFLIDQDGVIRERINGVITLTEWERIIEQYM
;
A
#
# COMPACT_ATOMS: atom_id res chain seq x y z
N MET A 1 -59.94 -3.66 -8.07
CA MET A 1 -59.01 -2.50 -8.19
C MET A 1 -57.87 -2.56 -7.18
N LYS A 2 -58.08 -2.76 -5.87
CA LYS A 2 -56.98 -2.78 -4.87
C LYS A 2 -55.85 -3.81 -5.14
N ARG A 3 -56.19 -5.03 -5.63
CA ARG A 3 -55.20 -6.08 -5.92
C ARG A 3 -54.26 -5.72 -7.09
N ILE A 4 -54.77 -4.99 -8.09
CA ILE A 4 -53.98 -4.56 -9.26
C ILE A 4 -52.99 -3.47 -8.82
N TYR A 5 -53.40 -2.54 -7.96
CA TYR A 5 -52.50 -1.51 -7.41
C TYR A 5 -51.37 -2.11 -6.58
N SER A 6 -51.63 -3.14 -5.77
CA SER A 6 -50.61 -3.84 -5.01
C SER A 6 -49.56 -4.52 -5.91
N ILE A 7 -50.01 -5.14 -7.01
CA ILE A 7 -49.09 -5.79 -7.96
C ILE A 7 -48.21 -4.76 -8.66
N ILE A 8 -48.78 -3.62 -9.08
CA ILE A 8 -48.04 -2.55 -9.73
C ILE A 8 -46.98 -1.93 -8.78
N VAL A 9 -47.35 -1.70 -7.50
CA VAL A 9 -46.42 -1.17 -6.51
C VAL A 9 -45.23 -2.13 -6.26
N ILE A 10 -45.53 -3.44 -6.14
CA ILE A 10 -44.49 -4.45 -5.96
C ILE A 10 -43.56 -4.51 -7.19
N ALA A 11 -44.11 -4.47 -8.39
CA ALA A 11 -43.35 -4.48 -9.63
C ALA A 11 -42.42 -3.25 -9.74
N LEU A 12 -42.89 -2.05 -9.35
CA LEU A 12 -42.10 -0.83 -9.34
C LEU A 12 -40.97 -0.89 -8.29
N LEU A 13 -41.22 -1.45 -7.11
CA LEU A 13 -40.21 -1.65 -6.08
C LEU A 13 -39.12 -2.63 -6.53
N LEU A 14 -39.48 -3.72 -7.17
CA LEU A 14 -38.52 -4.69 -7.70
C LEU A 14 -37.70 -4.10 -8.86
N ALA A 15 -38.34 -3.31 -9.73
CA ALA A 15 -37.64 -2.61 -10.80
C ALA A 15 -36.65 -1.55 -10.26
N SER A 16 -37.05 -0.79 -9.24
CA SER A 16 -36.16 0.20 -8.61
C SER A 16 -34.96 -0.46 -7.89
N LEU A 17 -35.21 -1.62 -7.25
CA LEU A 17 -34.14 -2.39 -6.62
C LEU A 17 -33.17 -2.96 -7.67
N GLY A 18 -33.70 -3.44 -8.79
CA GLY A 18 -32.89 -3.93 -9.92
C GLY A 18 -32.04 -2.83 -10.55
N ILE A 19 -32.60 -1.64 -10.72
CA ILE A 19 -31.90 -0.47 -11.26
C ILE A 19 -30.84 0.01 -10.25
N TYR A 20 -31.17 0.03 -8.96
CA TYR A 20 -30.20 0.40 -7.90
C TYR A 20 -28.98 -0.54 -7.91
N ASN A 21 -29.21 -1.87 -7.89
CA ASN A 21 -28.14 -2.86 -7.95
C ASN A 21 -27.34 -2.80 -9.27
N TYR A 22 -28.00 -2.48 -10.39
CA TYR A 22 -27.32 -2.32 -11.67
C TYR A 22 -26.43 -1.08 -11.73
N ILE A 23 -26.87 0.03 -11.12
CA ILE A 23 -26.08 1.28 -11.04
C ILE A 23 -24.92 1.13 -10.05
N ASP A 24 -25.16 0.50 -8.91
CA ASP A 24 -24.15 0.22 -7.88
C ASP A 24 -23.05 -0.72 -8.42
N GLY A 25 -23.45 -1.78 -9.15
CA GLY A 25 -22.51 -2.66 -9.84
C GLY A 25 -21.66 -1.95 -10.91
N ARG A 26 -22.25 -1.00 -11.66
CA ARG A 26 -21.53 -0.21 -12.66
C ARG A 26 -20.57 0.83 -12.06
N GLN A 27 -20.88 1.38 -10.90
CA GLN A 27 -19.95 2.27 -10.19
C GLN A 27 -18.72 1.50 -9.70
N SER A 28 -18.89 0.26 -9.28
CA SER A 28 -17.77 -0.62 -8.93
C SER A 28 -16.88 -0.97 -10.13
N GLU A 29 -17.48 -1.19 -11.32
CA GLU A 29 -16.71 -1.46 -12.55
C GLU A 29 -16.05 -0.20 -13.15
N ALA A 30 -16.64 0.98 -13.01
CA ALA A 30 -16.08 2.21 -13.56
C ALA A 30 -14.83 2.70 -12.81
N MET A 31 -14.62 2.32 -11.55
CA MET A 31 -13.38 2.56 -10.81
C MET A 31 -12.24 1.62 -11.22
N ILE A 32 -12.53 0.55 -11.98
CA ILE A 32 -11.56 -0.46 -12.42
C ILE A 32 -10.97 -0.14 -13.81
N SER A 33 -11.47 0.87 -14.53
CA SER A 33 -11.18 1.06 -15.97
C SER A 33 -9.94 1.89 -16.31
N ASN A 34 -9.05 2.18 -15.35
CA ASN A 34 -7.81 2.93 -15.59
C ASN A 34 -6.53 2.07 -15.47
N GLY A 35 -6.50 0.89 -16.09
CA GLY A 35 -5.28 0.07 -16.14
C GLY A 35 -4.83 -0.52 -14.80
N GLY A 36 -5.70 -0.50 -13.78
CA GLY A 36 -5.41 -0.91 -12.43
C GLY A 36 -5.66 -2.40 -12.18
N VAL A 37 -4.79 -3.01 -11.43
CA VAL A 37 -4.96 -4.36 -10.87
C VAL A 37 -6.23 -4.38 -10.03
N SER A 38 -7.12 -5.38 -10.24
CA SER A 38 -8.26 -5.62 -9.35
C SER A 38 -7.76 -5.88 -7.93
N LEU A 39 -8.16 -5.05 -6.98
CA LEU A 39 -7.74 -5.19 -5.57
C LEU A 39 -8.18 -6.53 -4.96
N GLN A 40 -9.26 -7.13 -5.48
CA GLN A 40 -9.77 -8.43 -5.03
C GLN A 40 -8.90 -9.61 -5.47
N GLU A 41 -8.13 -9.45 -6.56
CA GLU A 41 -7.23 -10.48 -7.08
C GLU A 41 -5.76 -10.21 -6.74
N PHE A 42 -5.44 -9.07 -6.14
CA PHE A 42 -4.06 -8.71 -5.83
C PHE A 42 -3.41 -9.73 -4.90
N LYS A 43 -2.30 -10.26 -5.35
CA LYS A 43 -1.42 -11.16 -4.59
C LYS A 43 -0.07 -10.49 -4.42
N PRO A 44 0.29 -10.02 -3.21
CA PRO A 44 1.53 -9.29 -2.97
C PRO A 44 2.75 -10.22 -2.98
N LYS A 45 3.16 -10.65 -4.16
CA LYS A 45 4.31 -11.54 -4.39
C LYS A 45 5.04 -11.16 -5.68
N ALA A 46 6.29 -11.61 -5.80
CA ALA A 46 7.11 -11.41 -6.99
C ALA A 46 6.39 -11.81 -8.28
N GLY A 47 6.56 -11.00 -9.32
CA GLY A 47 5.95 -11.15 -10.64
C GLY A 47 4.54 -10.59 -10.78
N GLN A 48 3.94 -10.02 -9.72
CA GLN A 48 2.61 -9.42 -9.76
C GLN A 48 2.72 -7.89 -9.86
N LEU A 49 1.80 -7.28 -10.60
CA LEU A 49 1.64 -5.82 -10.61
C LEU A 49 1.14 -5.34 -9.24
N SER A 50 1.78 -4.32 -8.72
CA SER A 50 1.37 -3.63 -7.51
C SER A 50 0.32 -2.57 -7.86
N PRO A 51 -0.79 -2.49 -7.13
CA PRO A 51 -1.81 -1.48 -7.39
C PRO A 51 -1.35 -0.10 -6.91
N SER A 52 -1.85 0.95 -7.56
CA SER A 52 -1.68 2.32 -7.08
C SER A 52 -2.35 2.51 -5.72
N GLN A 53 -1.63 3.08 -4.79
CA GLN A 53 -2.09 3.36 -3.43
C GLN A 53 -1.82 4.81 -3.04
N GLN A 54 -2.52 5.27 -2.00
CA GLN A 54 -2.38 6.61 -1.46
C GLN A 54 -2.41 6.56 0.06
N LEU A 55 -1.46 7.24 0.70
CA LEU A 55 -1.44 7.43 2.14
C LEU A 55 -0.98 8.87 2.48
N PRO A 56 -1.40 9.41 3.64
CA PRO A 56 -0.87 10.67 4.15
C PRO A 56 0.55 10.50 4.68
N ASP A 57 1.39 11.50 4.43
CA ASP A 57 2.74 11.62 4.98
C ASP A 57 2.76 12.27 6.39
N LEU A 58 3.97 12.62 6.86
CA LEU A 58 4.19 13.34 8.12
C LEU A 58 3.46 14.69 8.21
N ASN A 59 3.11 15.30 7.09
CA ASN A 59 2.44 16.61 6.98
C ASN A 59 0.98 16.47 6.53
N ASP A 60 0.44 15.24 6.56
CA ASP A 60 -0.90 14.89 6.04
C ASP A 60 -1.08 15.17 4.53
N GLN A 61 0.03 15.27 3.77
CA GLN A 61 -0.02 15.34 2.32
C GLN A 61 -0.19 13.95 1.73
N VAL A 62 -1.08 13.81 0.75
CA VAL A 62 -1.36 12.52 0.12
C VAL A 62 -0.25 12.15 -0.86
N ILE A 63 0.44 11.06 -0.60
CA ILE A 63 1.50 10.51 -1.45
C ILE A 63 0.99 9.28 -2.20
N ASN A 64 1.25 9.25 -3.51
CA ASN A 64 0.93 8.10 -4.37
C ASN A 64 2.14 7.16 -4.45
N PHE A 65 1.91 5.86 -4.34
CA PHE A 65 2.95 4.83 -4.42
C PHE A 65 2.40 3.49 -4.92
N GLY A 66 3.27 2.52 -5.16
CA GLY A 66 2.94 1.13 -5.49
C GLY A 66 2.84 0.83 -6.98
N SER A 67 2.23 1.70 -7.80
CA SER A 67 2.15 1.51 -9.26
C SER A 67 3.45 1.90 -9.98
N ALA A 68 3.49 1.75 -11.30
CA ALA A 68 4.61 2.17 -12.14
C ALA A 68 5.06 3.60 -11.84
N GLN A 69 6.38 3.79 -11.65
CA GLN A 69 7.03 5.06 -11.37
C GLN A 69 8.41 5.11 -12.04
N PRO A 70 9.00 6.33 -12.25
CA PRO A 70 10.31 6.45 -12.92
C PRO A 70 11.48 5.79 -12.19
N LYS A 71 11.35 5.55 -10.88
CA LYS A 71 12.38 4.93 -10.04
C LYS A 71 11.89 3.60 -9.48
N LEU A 72 12.83 2.76 -9.06
CA LEU A 72 12.52 1.63 -8.17
C LEU A 72 11.83 2.14 -6.90
N GLN A 73 10.91 1.37 -6.36
CA GLN A 73 10.26 1.68 -5.09
C GLN A 73 10.60 0.60 -4.08
N LEU A 74 11.08 1.00 -2.92
CA LEU A 74 11.19 0.14 -1.75
C LEU A 74 10.09 0.56 -0.76
N ILE A 75 9.10 -0.31 -0.55
CA ILE A 75 8.03 -0.09 0.41
C ILE A 75 8.32 -0.96 1.63
N ASN A 76 8.63 -0.34 2.75
CA ASN A 76 8.91 -1.01 4.03
C ASN A 76 7.76 -0.79 5.01
N PHE A 77 7.13 -1.86 5.45
CA PHE A 77 6.08 -1.85 6.46
C PHE A 77 6.68 -2.06 7.84
N TRP A 78 6.38 -1.16 8.78
CA TRP A 78 6.99 -1.13 10.10
C TRP A 78 6.04 -0.63 11.20
N ALA A 79 6.47 -0.78 12.46
CA ALA A 79 5.80 -0.20 13.63
C ALA A 79 6.85 0.26 14.65
N SER A 80 6.54 1.28 15.46
CA SER A 80 7.47 1.87 16.42
C SER A 80 7.85 0.93 17.58
N TRP A 81 7.01 -0.04 17.89
CA TRP A 81 7.23 -1.06 18.93
C TRP A 81 7.96 -2.31 18.43
N CYS A 82 8.32 -2.36 17.15
CA CYS A 82 8.91 -3.52 16.50
C CYS A 82 10.43 -3.52 16.66
N GLY A 83 10.97 -4.32 17.57
CA GLY A 83 12.43 -4.41 17.78
C GLY A 83 13.26 -4.76 16.53
N PRO A 84 12.84 -5.73 15.69
CA PRO A 84 13.51 -5.95 14.40
C PRO A 84 13.50 -4.72 13.46
N CYS A 85 12.45 -3.88 13.50
CA CYS A 85 12.40 -2.64 12.71
C CYS A 85 13.45 -1.63 13.18
N GLU A 86 13.72 -1.58 14.49
CA GLU A 86 14.80 -0.75 15.05
C GLU A 86 16.18 -1.18 14.52
N LEU A 87 16.40 -2.49 14.37
CA LEU A 87 17.67 -3.02 13.84
C LEU A 87 17.87 -2.65 12.36
N GLU A 88 16.79 -2.62 11.58
CA GLU A 88 16.84 -2.31 10.13
C GLU A 88 16.93 -0.80 9.85
N ALA A 89 16.40 0.03 10.74
CA ALA A 89 16.23 1.46 10.53
C ALA A 89 17.48 2.21 10.03
N PRO A 90 18.70 2.01 10.63
CA PRO A 90 19.91 2.68 10.15
C PRO A 90 20.30 2.26 8.73
N ASP A 91 20.02 1.03 8.33
CA ASP A 91 20.37 0.52 7.01
C ASP A 91 19.41 1.04 5.94
N LEU A 92 18.12 1.18 6.26
CA LEU A 92 17.15 1.83 5.38
C LEU A 92 17.52 3.29 5.08
N GLN A 93 17.98 4.03 6.09
CA GLN A 93 18.46 5.40 5.89
C GLN A 93 19.67 5.46 4.95
N LYS A 94 20.64 4.56 5.12
CA LYS A 94 21.81 4.47 4.22
C LYS A 94 21.41 4.12 2.79
N ILE A 95 20.44 3.19 2.62
CA ILE A 95 19.91 2.82 1.32
C ILE A 95 19.27 4.03 0.64
N HIS A 96 18.43 4.75 1.38
CA HIS A 96 17.81 5.98 0.86
C HIS A 96 18.85 6.98 0.39
N GLU A 97 19.86 7.26 1.20
CA GLU A 97 20.94 8.21 0.86
C GLU A 97 21.75 7.75 -0.35
N LYS A 98 22.12 6.46 -0.40
CA LYS A 98 22.97 5.91 -1.47
C LYS A 98 22.26 5.84 -2.82
N TYR A 99 20.97 5.50 -2.83
CA TYR A 99 20.24 5.20 -4.06
C TYR A 99 19.16 6.23 -4.42
N SER A 100 19.18 7.42 -3.81
CA SER A 100 18.16 8.48 -4.00
C SER A 100 17.89 8.87 -5.45
N ASP A 101 18.86 8.70 -6.35
CA ASP A 101 18.72 9.03 -7.77
C ASP A 101 17.90 7.99 -8.54
N SER A 102 17.90 6.72 -8.11
CA SER A 102 17.31 5.58 -8.81
C SER A 102 16.24 4.82 -8.03
N LEU A 103 16.14 5.07 -6.72
CA LEU A 103 15.17 4.42 -5.82
C LEU A 103 14.45 5.46 -4.97
N VAL A 104 13.15 5.26 -4.78
CA VAL A 104 12.37 5.94 -3.75
C VAL A 104 12.01 4.96 -2.65
N LEU A 105 12.20 5.36 -1.39
CA LEU A 105 11.86 4.56 -0.21
C LEU A 105 10.64 5.14 0.46
N TYR A 106 9.63 4.29 0.70
CA TYR A 106 8.43 4.59 1.45
C TYR A 106 8.39 3.77 2.72
N GLY A 107 8.44 4.43 3.87
CA GLY A 107 8.27 3.79 5.17
C GLY A 107 6.80 3.82 5.59
N VAL A 108 6.06 2.74 5.35
CA VAL A 108 4.63 2.64 5.70
C VAL A 108 4.50 2.19 7.15
N ASN A 109 4.15 3.12 8.03
CA ASN A 109 3.82 2.79 9.42
C ASN A 109 2.43 2.16 9.50
N ALA A 110 2.32 0.98 10.10
CA ALA A 110 1.04 0.31 10.37
C ALA A 110 0.29 1.00 11.54
N THR A 111 -0.12 2.25 11.32
CA THR A 111 -0.62 3.16 12.37
C THR A 111 -1.88 2.64 13.07
N HIS A 112 -2.71 1.85 12.36
CA HIS A 112 -3.86 1.16 12.97
C HIS A 112 -3.46 0.22 14.12
N ASN A 113 -2.22 -0.24 14.16
CA ASN A 113 -1.63 -1.13 15.18
C ASN A 113 -0.45 -0.47 15.90
N ASP A 114 -0.29 0.84 15.78
CA ASP A 114 0.77 1.63 16.40
C ASP A 114 0.19 2.93 16.99
N ARG A 115 0.99 3.66 17.73
CA ARG A 115 0.65 5.00 18.20
C ARG A 115 1.40 6.01 17.34
N GLU A 116 0.69 6.80 16.54
CA GLU A 116 1.29 7.75 15.59
C GLU A 116 2.35 8.66 16.26
N ARG A 117 2.11 9.09 17.51
CA ARG A 117 3.10 9.86 18.26
C ARG A 117 4.42 9.09 18.47
N GLN A 118 4.35 7.78 18.71
CA GLN A 118 5.55 6.94 18.89
C GLN A 118 6.22 6.68 17.54
N ALA A 119 5.43 6.49 16.48
CA ALA A 119 5.95 6.38 15.13
C ALA A 119 6.70 7.66 14.70
N ARG A 120 6.15 8.85 15.00
CA ARG A 120 6.85 10.13 14.74
C ARG A 120 8.14 10.27 15.54
N GLN A 121 8.13 9.86 16.81
CA GLN A 121 9.34 9.85 17.64
C GLN A 121 10.40 8.89 17.06
N PHE A 122 9.99 7.71 16.60
CA PHE A 122 10.90 6.76 15.94
C PHE A 122 11.57 7.38 14.70
N VAL A 123 10.81 8.10 13.87
CA VAL A 123 11.34 8.81 12.70
C VAL A 123 12.41 9.84 13.10
N GLU A 124 12.17 10.58 14.17
CA GLU A 124 13.13 11.56 14.72
C GLU A 124 14.39 10.87 15.27
N ASP A 125 14.21 9.81 16.06
CA ASP A 125 15.31 9.08 16.73
C ASP A 125 16.25 8.44 15.69
N TYR A 126 15.71 7.87 14.61
CA TYR A 126 16.49 7.26 13.52
C TYR A 126 16.83 8.23 12.39
N LYS A 127 16.38 9.49 12.49
CA LYS A 127 16.67 10.59 11.55
C LYS A 127 16.28 10.23 10.10
N PHE A 128 15.12 9.63 9.92
CA PHE A 128 14.64 9.28 8.59
C PHE A 128 14.40 10.53 7.75
N THR A 129 14.89 10.50 6.51
CA THR A 129 14.74 11.58 5.53
C THR A 129 13.95 11.14 4.28
N PHE A 130 13.54 9.88 4.23
CA PHE A 130 12.66 9.35 3.21
C PHE A 130 11.17 9.50 3.61
N ASP A 131 10.28 9.27 2.65
CA ASP A 131 8.84 9.45 2.85
C ASP A 131 8.28 8.45 3.87
N ILE A 132 7.71 8.97 4.94
CA ILE A 132 6.99 8.19 5.95
C ILE A 132 5.50 8.37 5.73
N LEU A 133 4.79 7.24 5.59
CA LEU A 133 3.37 7.19 5.29
C LEU A 133 2.61 6.52 6.43
N PHE A 134 1.42 7.05 6.78
CA PHE A 134 0.62 6.55 7.88
C PHE A 134 -0.60 5.76 7.40
N ASP A 135 -0.57 4.45 7.60
CA ASP A 135 -1.71 3.54 7.32
C ASP A 135 -2.63 3.47 8.55
N ARG A 136 -3.38 4.56 8.76
CA ARG A 136 -4.22 4.75 9.95
C ARG A 136 -5.37 3.75 10.03
N GLU A 137 -5.93 3.34 8.89
CA GLU A 137 -7.05 2.39 8.81
C GLU A 137 -6.57 0.94 8.65
N GLY A 138 -5.30 0.73 8.29
CA GLY A 138 -4.72 -0.60 8.07
C GLY A 138 -5.05 -1.21 6.70
N ASP A 139 -5.66 -0.44 5.82
CA ASP A 139 -6.13 -0.93 4.52
C ASP A 139 -4.97 -1.39 3.64
N ILE A 140 -3.86 -0.66 3.65
CA ILE A 140 -2.70 -0.98 2.83
C ILE A 140 -1.91 -2.14 3.43
N THR A 141 -1.74 -2.17 4.74
CA THR A 141 -1.14 -3.31 5.46
C THR A 141 -1.91 -4.60 5.18
N ASN A 142 -3.25 -4.55 5.19
CA ASN A 142 -4.13 -5.68 4.88
C ASN A 142 -4.05 -6.06 3.39
N LEU A 143 -4.08 -5.09 2.47
CA LEU A 143 -3.98 -5.30 1.03
C LEU A 143 -2.68 -6.03 0.67
N TYR A 144 -1.55 -5.59 1.23
CA TYR A 144 -0.24 -6.22 1.05
C TYR A 144 -0.04 -7.49 1.89
N LYS A 145 -1.08 -7.92 2.64
CA LYS A 145 -1.07 -9.11 3.49
C LYS A 145 0.16 -9.17 4.40
N VAL A 146 0.46 -8.03 5.02
CA VAL A 146 1.57 -7.90 5.97
C VAL A 146 1.11 -8.42 7.32
N GLY A 147 1.64 -9.58 7.73
CA GLY A 147 1.34 -10.21 9.01
C GLY A 147 2.46 -10.12 10.04
N THR A 148 3.65 -9.65 9.62
CA THR A 148 4.82 -9.49 10.48
C THR A 148 5.60 -8.23 10.08
N PHE A 149 6.29 -7.62 11.05
CA PHE A 149 7.15 -6.46 10.80
C PHE A 149 8.62 -6.79 11.10
N PRO A 150 9.57 -6.24 10.32
CA PRO A 150 9.33 -5.50 9.08
C PRO A 150 8.96 -6.45 7.93
N THR A 151 8.23 -5.94 6.96
CA THR A 151 8.03 -6.60 5.66
C THR A 151 8.25 -5.56 4.57
N SER A 152 9.07 -5.91 3.58
CA SER A 152 9.44 -4.99 2.50
C SER A 152 9.07 -5.55 1.14
N PHE A 153 8.75 -4.64 0.22
CA PHE A 153 8.51 -4.93 -1.19
C PHE A 153 9.41 -4.07 -2.06
N LEU A 154 10.14 -4.69 -2.97
CA LEU A 154 10.82 -3.98 -4.04
C LEU A 154 9.97 -4.04 -5.30
N ILE A 155 9.66 -2.88 -5.86
CA ILE A 155 8.81 -2.72 -7.04
C ILE A 155 9.61 -1.97 -8.11
N ASP A 156 9.59 -2.47 -9.33
CA ASP A 156 10.31 -1.83 -10.44
C ASP A 156 9.54 -0.67 -11.07
N GLN A 157 10.14 -0.05 -12.10
CA GLN A 157 9.57 1.08 -12.81
C GLN A 157 8.27 0.73 -13.55
N ASP A 158 8.05 -0.54 -13.90
CA ASP A 158 6.82 -1.03 -14.54
C ASP A 158 5.72 -1.33 -13.52
N GLY A 159 5.99 -1.17 -12.22
CA GLY A 159 5.07 -1.45 -11.13
C GLY A 159 5.00 -2.94 -10.75
N VAL A 160 5.95 -3.76 -11.20
CA VAL A 160 6.00 -5.19 -10.88
C VAL A 160 6.75 -5.39 -9.57
N ILE A 161 6.14 -6.13 -8.63
CA ILE A 161 6.82 -6.58 -7.42
C ILE A 161 7.95 -7.53 -7.83
N ARG A 162 9.18 -7.18 -7.53
CA ARG A 162 10.36 -8.00 -7.79
C ARG A 162 10.72 -8.85 -6.59
N GLU A 163 10.64 -8.28 -5.38
CA GLU A 163 10.94 -8.98 -4.14
C GLU A 163 9.89 -8.71 -3.06
N ARG A 164 9.66 -9.70 -2.22
CA ARG A 164 8.96 -9.59 -0.93
C ARG A 164 9.87 -10.17 0.13
N ILE A 165 10.28 -9.34 1.07
CA ILE A 165 11.23 -9.68 2.13
C ILE A 165 10.48 -9.59 3.47
N ASN A 166 10.46 -10.68 4.22
CA ASN A 166 9.86 -10.71 5.56
C ASN A 166 11.00 -10.75 6.59
N GLY A 167 11.02 -9.79 7.50
CA GLY A 167 12.07 -9.64 8.50
C GLY A 167 13.26 -8.83 8.00
N VAL A 168 14.29 -8.75 8.85
CA VAL A 168 15.50 -7.96 8.64
C VAL A 168 16.49 -8.72 7.76
N ILE A 169 17.09 -8.03 6.81
CA ILE A 169 18.27 -8.50 6.07
C ILE A 169 19.42 -7.51 6.23
N THR A 170 20.63 -7.92 5.90
CA THR A 170 21.81 -7.06 6.01
C THR A 170 21.85 -5.97 4.95
N LEU A 171 22.55 -4.87 5.22
CA LEU A 171 22.80 -3.80 4.24
C LEU A 171 23.37 -4.34 2.93
N THR A 172 24.35 -5.24 3.01
CA THR A 172 24.96 -5.86 1.82
C THR A 172 23.94 -6.65 0.98
N GLU A 173 23.02 -7.33 1.64
CA GLU A 173 21.96 -8.07 0.94
C GLU A 173 20.95 -7.10 0.29
N TRP A 174 20.60 -6.02 0.97
CA TRP A 174 19.79 -4.93 0.40
C TRP A 174 20.44 -4.36 -0.86
N GLU A 175 21.72 -4.00 -0.80
CA GLU A 175 22.48 -3.46 -1.92
C GLU A 175 22.49 -4.43 -3.11
N ARG A 176 22.78 -5.71 -2.85
CA ARG A 176 22.77 -6.76 -3.88
C ARG A 176 21.41 -6.86 -4.59
N ILE A 177 20.33 -6.85 -3.82
CA ILE A 177 18.96 -6.95 -4.37
C ILE A 177 18.63 -5.70 -5.19
N ILE A 178 18.89 -4.51 -4.68
CA ILE A 178 18.59 -3.25 -5.36
C ILE A 178 19.36 -3.15 -6.68
N GLU A 179 20.67 -3.44 -6.64
CA GLU A 179 21.55 -3.37 -7.82
C GLU A 179 21.18 -4.39 -8.92
N GLN A 180 20.50 -5.48 -8.56
CA GLN A 180 20.00 -6.47 -9.54
C GLN A 180 18.89 -5.89 -10.43
N TYR A 181 18.13 -4.89 -9.95
CA TYR A 181 16.95 -4.34 -10.64
C TYR A 181 17.15 -2.88 -11.09
N MET A 182 18.34 -2.34 -10.93
CA MET A 182 18.76 -1.02 -11.48
C MET A 182 19.26 -1.17 -12.91
#